data_e83165be0839f20f9a7dfbc1e0a729ff
#
_entry.id   e83165be0839f20f9a7dfbc1e0a729ff
#
_cell.length_a   1.000
_cell.length_b   1.000
_cell.length_c   1.000
_cell.angle_alpha   90.00
_cell.angle_beta   90.00
_cell.angle_gamma   90.00
#
_symmetry.space_group_name_H-M   'P 1'
#
loop_
_entity.id
_entity.type
_entity.pdbx_description
1 polymer ?
#
loop_
_entity_poly.entity_id
_entity_poly.type
_entity_poly.pdbx_seq_one_letter_code
_entity_poly.pdbx_strand_id
1 'polypeptide(L)'
;MTLYKDNSLSIGKTPLVQINRIYKGPSRIYAKIEGRNPAYSVKCRIGASMIWDAEKKGVLKPGKTIVEPTSGNTGIALAFVAASKGYKIILTMPETMSLERRKLLKVFGAELVLTEGAKGMSGAIAKAKEIYESNPDQYVLMQQFENPANPQIHEETTGPEIWEDTKGEVDFFVAGVGTGGTITGVSRYIKKQNGGKTISVAVEPEESPVITQTINGEPVKPAPHKIQGIGAGFVPKNLDLSIVDQVERVTSADAIAMARRLALEEGIVSGISCGAAMVAAIRLAEQNPGKSIVVVLPDSGERYLSSALYEGLL
;
A
#
# COMPACT_ATOMS: atom_id res chain seq x y z
N MET A 1 -24.60 1.85 13.81
CA MET A 1 -23.46 2.69 14.29
C MET A 1 -22.51 1.76 15.02
N THR A 2 -21.23 1.74 14.72
CA THR A 2 -20.25 0.84 15.34
C THR A 2 -19.38 1.62 16.30
N LEU A 3 -19.37 1.24 17.58
CA LEU A 3 -18.47 1.80 18.59
C LEU A 3 -17.20 0.94 18.65
N TYR A 4 -16.05 1.55 18.40
CA TYR A 4 -14.75 0.89 18.49
C TYR A 4 -14.09 1.17 19.85
N LYS A 5 -13.40 0.18 20.41
CA LYS A 5 -12.67 0.32 21.69
C LYS A 5 -11.44 1.22 21.55
N ASP A 6 -10.79 1.21 20.39
CA ASP A 6 -9.67 2.06 20.05
C ASP A 6 -9.62 2.29 18.53
N ASN A 7 -8.82 3.27 18.10
CA ASN A 7 -8.79 3.69 16.71
C ASN A 7 -8.17 2.64 15.77
N SER A 8 -7.38 1.69 16.26
CA SER A 8 -6.82 0.63 15.41
C SER A 8 -7.89 -0.30 14.84
N LEU A 9 -9.02 -0.42 15.55
CA LEU A 9 -10.16 -1.24 15.15
C LEU A 9 -11.06 -0.59 14.08
N SER A 10 -10.86 0.69 13.77
CA SER A 10 -11.67 1.42 12.77
C SER A 10 -11.14 1.31 11.34
N ILE A 11 -10.14 0.47 11.10
CA ILE A 11 -9.61 0.17 9.76
C ILE A 11 -10.64 -0.58 8.90
N GLY A 12 -10.48 -0.48 7.60
CA GLY A 12 -11.33 -1.23 6.64
C GLY A 12 -12.69 -0.59 6.40
N LYS A 13 -13.60 -1.36 5.82
CA LYS A 13 -14.94 -0.90 5.38
C LYS A 13 -14.86 0.35 4.51
N THR A 14 -13.82 0.41 3.70
CA THR A 14 -13.58 1.53 2.80
C THR A 14 -14.56 1.47 1.62
N PRO A 15 -14.98 2.63 1.07
CA PRO A 15 -15.97 2.63 0.00
C PRO A 15 -15.40 2.06 -1.30
N LEU A 16 -16.28 1.40 -2.05
CA LEU A 16 -16.09 1.05 -3.45
C LEU A 16 -16.91 2.03 -4.30
N VAL A 17 -16.26 2.79 -5.18
CA VAL A 17 -16.88 3.87 -5.95
C VAL A 17 -16.75 3.58 -7.44
N GLN A 18 -17.87 3.66 -8.17
CA GLN A 18 -17.86 3.52 -9.63
C GLN A 18 -17.23 4.74 -10.30
N ILE A 19 -16.35 4.53 -11.26
CA ILE A 19 -15.72 5.54 -12.10
C ILE A 19 -16.64 5.81 -13.30
N ASN A 20 -16.97 7.08 -13.55
CA ASN A 20 -17.99 7.43 -14.55
C ASN A 20 -17.55 8.50 -15.57
N ARG A 21 -16.56 9.32 -15.27
CA ARG A 21 -16.17 10.46 -16.10
C ARG A 21 -14.84 10.27 -16.81
N ILE A 22 -13.86 9.65 -16.14
CA ILE A 22 -12.55 9.34 -16.73
C ILE A 22 -12.68 8.25 -17.80
N TYR A 23 -13.58 7.29 -17.58
CA TYR A 23 -13.87 6.20 -18.51
C TYR A 23 -15.37 6.15 -18.84
N LYS A 24 -15.71 6.06 -20.12
CA LYS A 24 -17.09 6.04 -20.63
C LYS A 24 -17.41 4.83 -21.54
N GLY A 25 -16.52 3.85 -21.56
CA GLY A 25 -16.70 2.62 -22.33
C GLY A 25 -17.70 1.64 -21.67
N PRO A 26 -17.89 0.46 -22.28
CA PRO A 26 -18.91 -0.52 -21.85
C PRO A 26 -18.53 -1.29 -20.57
N SER A 27 -17.26 -1.25 -20.14
CA SER A 27 -16.79 -1.90 -18.91
C SER A 27 -17.13 -1.07 -17.68
N ARG A 28 -17.18 -1.70 -16.52
CA ARG A 28 -17.37 -1.02 -15.23
C ARG A 28 -16.07 -1.01 -14.45
N ILE A 29 -15.62 0.16 -14.02
CA ILE A 29 -14.43 0.32 -13.18
C ILE A 29 -14.90 0.77 -11.81
N TYR A 30 -14.49 0.04 -10.77
CA TYR A 30 -14.77 0.34 -9.37
C TYR A 30 -13.46 0.62 -8.63
N ALA A 31 -13.39 1.76 -7.97
CA ALA A 31 -12.26 2.20 -7.17
C ALA A 31 -12.46 1.88 -5.70
N LYS A 32 -11.63 1.03 -5.12
CA LYS A 32 -11.56 0.77 -3.66
C LYS A 32 -10.73 1.87 -3.02
N ILE A 33 -11.38 2.82 -2.34
CA ILE A 33 -10.73 4.05 -1.86
C ILE A 33 -10.12 3.83 -0.47
N GLU A 34 -8.92 3.31 -0.41
CA GLU A 34 -8.19 3.01 0.82
C GLU A 34 -7.69 4.26 1.58
N GLY A 35 -7.73 5.42 0.95
CA GLY A 35 -7.53 6.71 1.61
C GLY A 35 -8.59 7.03 2.70
N ARG A 36 -9.67 6.25 2.80
CA ARG A 36 -10.72 6.42 3.84
C ARG A 36 -10.41 5.64 5.13
N ASN A 37 -9.30 4.95 5.20
CA ASN A 37 -8.82 4.39 6.48
C ASN A 37 -8.43 5.49 7.49
N PRO A 38 -8.38 5.20 8.81
CA PRO A 38 -8.20 6.22 9.87
C PRO A 38 -6.91 7.05 9.77
N ALA A 39 -5.84 6.51 9.19
CA ALA A 39 -4.63 7.25 8.87
C ALA A 39 -4.40 7.41 7.36
N TYR A 40 -5.49 7.45 6.59
CA TYR A 40 -5.59 7.84 5.18
C TYR A 40 -4.79 6.99 4.19
N SER A 41 -4.59 5.68 4.47
CA SER A 41 -4.00 4.77 3.49
C SER A 41 -4.33 3.29 3.74
N VAL A 42 -4.14 2.48 2.70
CA VAL A 42 -4.20 1.01 2.77
C VAL A 42 -3.29 0.41 3.84
N LYS A 43 -2.22 1.10 4.20
CA LYS A 43 -1.26 0.64 5.20
C LYS A 43 -1.82 0.63 6.62
N CYS A 44 -2.95 1.32 6.87
CA CYS A 44 -3.64 1.22 8.15
C CYS A 44 -4.02 -0.23 8.48
N ARG A 45 -4.43 -0.99 7.46
CA ARG A 45 -4.77 -2.41 7.61
C ARG A 45 -3.56 -3.23 8.07
N ILE A 46 -2.44 -3.12 7.36
CA ILE A 46 -1.24 -3.89 7.70
C ILE A 46 -0.58 -3.42 9.00
N GLY A 47 -0.60 -2.12 9.29
CA GLY A 47 -0.09 -1.58 10.54
C GLY A 47 -0.84 -2.16 11.75
N ALA A 48 -2.17 -2.22 11.68
CA ALA A 48 -2.99 -2.85 12.71
C ALA A 48 -2.75 -4.36 12.79
N SER A 49 -2.80 -5.06 11.66
CA SER A 49 -2.66 -6.53 11.60
C SER A 49 -1.32 -7.01 12.14
N MET A 50 -0.21 -6.38 11.75
CA MET A 50 1.13 -6.77 12.23
C MET A 50 1.27 -6.59 13.75
N ILE A 51 0.71 -5.51 14.30
CA ILE A 51 0.73 -5.28 15.76
C ILE A 51 -0.16 -6.29 16.48
N TRP A 52 -1.39 -6.52 16.01
CA TRP A 52 -2.30 -7.50 16.60
C TRP A 52 -1.74 -8.92 16.53
N ASP A 53 -1.12 -9.32 15.44
CA ASP A 53 -0.48 -10.62 15.28
C ASP A 53 0.70 -10.78 16.25
N ALA A 54 1.53 -9.75 16.40
CA ALA A 54 2.64 -9.75 17.35
C ALA A 54 2.17 -9.82 18.82
N GLU A 55 1.05 -9.16 19.15
CA GLU A 55 0.39 -9.29 20.46
C GLU A 55 -0.14 -10.71 20.70
N LYS A 56 -0.88 -11.25 19.71
CA LYS A 56 -1.45 -12.61 19.77
C LYS A 56 -0.37 -13.68 19.94
N LYS A 57 0.77 -13.51 19.28
CA LYS A 57 1.93 -14.41 19.42
C LYS A 57 2.73 -14.19 20.70
N GLY A 58 2.40 -13.17 21.48
CA GLY A 58 3.16 -12.81 22.69
C GLY A 58 4.56 -12.24 22.42
N VAL A 59 4.85 -11.88 21.17
CA VAL A 59 6.10 -11.24 20.77
C VAL A 59 6.11 -9.78 21.19
N LEU A 60 5.00 -9.07 20.96
CA LEU A 60 4.79 -7.70 21.42
C LEU A 60 3.95 -7.71 22.72
N LYS A 61 4.51 -7.12 23.78
CA LYS A 61 3.87 -7.02 25.11
C LYS A 61 3.99 -5.58 25.62
N PRO A 62 3.15 -5.17 26.60
CA PRO A 62 3.32 -3.88 27.27
C PRO A 62 4.76 -3.67 27.74
N GLY A 63 5.30 -2.49 27.47
CA GLY A 63 6.69 -2.11 27.77
C GLY A 63 7.69 -2.35 26.64
N LYS A 64 7.39 -3.20 25.65
CA LYS A 64 8.23 -3.36 24.45
C LYS A 64 8.07 -2.18 23.49
N THR A 65 9.05 -2.00 22.62
CA THR A 65 9.11 -0.92 21.62
C THR A 65 9.11 -1.51 20.21
N ILE A 66 8.22 -1.02 19.37
CA ILE A 66 8.17 -1.37 17.95
C ILE A 66 9.30 -0.67 17.20
N VAL A 67 9.93 -1.37 16.26
CA VAL A 67 10.94 -0.81 15.35
C VAL A 67 10.56 -1.13 13.90
N GLU A 68 10.66 -0.14 13.00
CA GLU A 68 10.45 -0.39 11.55
C GLU A 68 11.25 0.59 10.71
N PRO A 69 11.95 0.12 9.65
CA PRO A 69 12.60 0.97 8.68
C PRO A 69 11.57 1.43 7.63
N THR A 70 11.03 2.63 7.82
CA THR A 70 10.04 3.18 6.88
C THR A 70 9.83 4.67 7.06
N SER A 71 9.65 5.36 5.94
CA SER A 71 9.32 6.78 5.89
C SER A 71 7.95 7.04 5.25
N GLY A 72 7.26 5.98 4.83
CA GLY A 72 6.02 6.07 4.08
C GLY A 72 4.78 5.82 4.91
N ASN A 73 3.73 5.44 4.21
CA ASN A 73 2.40 5.16 4.79
C ASN A 73 2.44 4.07 5.88
N THR A 74 3.35 3.10 5.80
CA THR A 74 3.50 2.07 6.82
C THR A 74 3.98 2.66 8.15
N GLY A 75 4.93 3.59 8.12
CA GLY A 75 5.36 4.28 9.34
C GLY A 75 4.23 5.04 10.02
N ILE A 76 3.42 5.75 9.23
CA ILE A 76 2.23 6.46 9.74
C ILE A 76 1.22 5.46 10.32
N ALA A 77 0.99 4.35 9.62
CA ALA A 77 0.06 3.32 10.07
C ALA A 77 0.52 2.66 11.38
N LEU A 78 1.77 2.26 11.49
CA LEU A 78 2.32 1.70 12.72
C LEU A 78 2.30 2.72 13.86
N ALA A 79 2.63 3.99 13.57
CA ALA A 79 2.65 5.04 14.58
C ALA A 79 1.25 5.33 15.15
N PHE A 80 0.20 5.44 14.31
CA PHE A 80 -1.15 5.67 14.82
C PHE A 80 -1.67 4.48 15.64
N VAL A 81 -1.37 3.24 15.21
CA VAL A 81 -1.78 2.04 15.98
C VAL A 81 -1.01 1.95 17.29
N ALA A 82 0.31 2.20 17.26
CA ALA A 82 1.13 2.24 18.47
C ALA A 82 0.60 3.27 19.48
N ALA A 83 0.30 4.50 19.02
CA ALA A 83 -0.31 5.54 19.85
C ALA A 83 -1.67 5.10 20.42
N SER A 84 -2.53 4.51 19.60
CA SER A 84 -3.86 4.02 19.98
C SER A 84 -3.81 2.92 21.05
N LYS A 85 -2.72 2.10 21.06
CA LYS A 85 -2.55 0.95 21.94
C LYS A 85 -1.54 1.18 23.08
N GLY A 86 -0.90 2.36 23.12
CA GLY A 86 0.05 2.73 24.17
C GLY A 86 1.44 2.13 24.01
N TYR A 87 1.84 1.71 22.78
CA TYR A 87 3.19 1.24 22.50
C TYR A 87 4.13 2.38 22.11
N LYS A 88 5.40 2.23 22.49
CA LYS A 88 6.48 3.05 21.93
C LYS A 88 6.86 2.53 20.54
N ILE A 89 7.27 3.44 19.67
CA ILE A 89 7.70 3.11 18.31
C ILE A 89 8.91 3.94 17.90
N ILE A 90 9.89 3.27 17.30
CA ILE A 90 11.08 3.86 16.69
C ILE A 90 10.98 3.62 15.17
N LEU A 91 11.07 4.68 14.39
CA LEU A 91 11.09 4.62 12.93
C LEU A 91 12.43 5.10 12.40
N THR A 92 13.10 4.25 11.63
CA THR A 92 14.35 4.62 10.97
C THR A 92 14.09 5.05 9.54
N MET A 93 14.71 6.14 9.10
CA MET A 93 14.50 6.69 7.76
C MET A 93 15.66 7.59 7.33
N PRO A 94 15.89 7.74 6.01
CA PRO A 94 16.86 8.70 5.51
C PRO A 94 16.51 10.14 5.91
N GLU A 95 17.52 10.94 6.21
CA GLU A 95 17.36 12.36 6.54
C GLU A 95 16.77 13.21 5.39
N THR A 96 16.76 12.68 4.17
CA THR A 96 16.17 13.32 2.99
C THR A 96 14.63 13.29 2.97
N MET A 97 14.00 12.61 3.94
CA MET A 97 12.55 12.57 4.04
C MET A 97 11.96 13.93 4.40
N SER A 98 10.80 14.26 3.80
CA SER A 98 10.16 15.56 3.95
C SER A 98 9.83 15.90 5.41
N LEU A 99 9.88 17.19 5.75
CA LEU A 99 9.56 17.68 7.09
C LEU A 99 8.12 17.38 7.49
N GLU A 100 7.17 17.44 6.55
CA GLU A 100 5.76 17.16 6.78
C GLU A 100 5.57 15.73 7.27
N ARG A 101 6.25 14.77 6.64
CA ARG A 101 6.21 13.35 7.06
C ARG A 101 6.78 13.16 8.45
N ARG A 102 7.94 13.77 8.73
CA ARG A 102 8.56 13.70 10.06
C ARG A 102 7.66 14.31 11.13
N LYS A 103 7.03 15.47 10.84
CA LYS A 103 6.08 16.11 11.75
C LYS A 103 4.89 15.21 12.04
N LEU A 104 4.30 14.59 11.01
CA LEU A 104 3.16 13.69 11.17
C LEU A 104 3.51 12.47 12.04
N LEU A 105 4.66 11.86 11.86
CA LEU A 105 5.13 10.75 12.68
C LEU A 105 5.38 11.17 14.14
N LYS A 106 5.97 12.36 14.34
CA LYS A 106 6.18 12.93 15.68
C LYS A 106 4.89 13.25 16.42
N VAL A 107 3.83 13.68 15.72
CA VAL A 107 2.51 13.93 16.32
C VAL A 107 1.92 12.65 16.92
N PHE A 108 2.18 11.48 16.34
CA PHE A 108 1.81 10.18 16.91
C PHE A 108 2.76 9.69 18.02
N GLY A 109 3.76 10.49 18.39
CA GLY A 109 4.72 10.13 19.45
C GLY A 109 5.85 9.21 19.00
N ALA A 110 6.05 9.01 17.69
CA ALA A 110 7.14 8.18 17.19
C ALA A 110 8.50 8.82 17.45
N GLU A 111 9.46 8.01 17.90
CA GLU A 111 10.87 8.35 17.88
C GLU A 111 11.41 8.15 16.45
N LEU A 112 12.11 9.17 15.92
CA LEU A 112 12.69 9.12 14.59
C LEU A 112 14.20 9.02 14.69
N VAL A 113 14.76 7.98 14.08
CA VAL A 113 16.20 7.79 13.92
C VAL A 113 16.55 8.06 12.46
N LEU A 114 17.17 9.20 12.20
CA LEU A 114 17.56 9.61 10.85
C LEU A 114 18.90 8.96 10.48
N THR A 115 18.99 8.47 9.25
CA THR A 115 20.19 7.90 8.67
C THR A 115 20.72 8.76 7.53
N GLU A 116 21.97 8.59 7.17
CA GLU A 116 22.62 9.32 6.09
C GLU A 116 21.81 9.20 4.78
N GLY A 117 21.51 10.34 4.16
CA GLY A 117 20.71 10.40 2.94
C GLY A 117 21.29 9.59 1.78
N ALA A 118 22.62 9.57 1.64
CA ALA A 118 23.34 8.82 0.60
C ALA A 118 23.12 7.29 0.68
N LYS A 119 22.83 6.75 1.87
CA LYS A 119 22.55 5.32 2.08
C LYS A 119 21.10 4.94 1.79
N GLY A 120 20.23 5.92 1.57
CA GLY A 120 18.81 5.67 1.26
C GLY A 120 18.13 4.71 2.24
N MET A 121 17.18 3.93 1.75
CA MET A 121 16.44 2.95 2.58
C MET A 121 17.32 1.82 3.09
N SER A 122 18.40 1.44 2.41
CA SER A 122 19.31 0.41 2.90
C SER A 122 19.98 0.81 4.21
N GLY A 123 20.36 2.08 4.35
CA GLY A 123 20.86 2.63 5.62
C GLY A 123 19.83 2.59 6.74
N ALA A 124 18.56 2.91 6.43
CA ALA A 124 17.47 2.83 7.40
C ALA A 124 17.20 1.39 7.86
N ILE A 125 17.22 0.43 6.93
CA ILE A 125 17.06 -1.01 7.23
C ILE A 125 18.19 -1.51 8.14
N ALA A 126 19.43 -1.18 7.80
CA ALA A 126 20.59 -1.56 8.62
C ALA A 126 20.47 -1.00 10.04
N LYS A 127 20.05 0.28 10.17
CA LYS A 127 19.88 0.92 11.49
C LYS A 127 18.74 0.32 12.31
N ALA A 128 17.61 -0.03 11.68
CA ALA A 128 16.51 -0.72 12.36
C ALA A 128 16.96 -2.08 12.90
N LYS A 129 17.73 -2.82 12.10
CA LYS A 129 18.30 -4.11 12.49
C LYS A 129 19.28 -3.97 13.65
N GLU A 130 20.19 -2.99 13.61
CA GLU A 130 21.12 -2.67 14.71
C GLU A 130 20.37 -2.39 16.02
N ILE A 131 19.32 -1.56 15.97
CA ILE A 131 18.48 -1.28 17.15
C ILE A 131 17.85 -2.56 17.69
N TYR A 132 17.22 -3.35 16.83
CA TYR A 132 16.60 -4.61 17.23
C TYR A 132 17.63 -5.57 17.86
N GLU A 133 18.79 -5.77 17.22
CA GLU A 133 19.84 -6.69 17.69
C GLU A 133 20.51 -6.21 18.99
N SER A 134 20.47 -4.91 19.30
CA SER A 134 21.03 -4.38 20.55
C SER A 134 20.28 -4.89 21.80
N ASN A 135 18.98 -5.17 21.68
CA ASN A 135 18.16 -5.76 22.77
C ASN A 135 16.87 -6.41 22.20
N PRO A 136 16.94 -7.65 21.70
CA PRO A 136 15.80 -8.36 21.11
C PRO A 136 14.64 -8.60 22.10
N ASP A 137 14.91 -8.58 23.40
CA ASP A 137 13.86 -8.70 24.42
C ASP A 137 13.04 -7.42 24.56
N GLN A 138 13.60 -6.27 24.23
CA GLN A 138 12.96 -4.97 24.32
C GLN A 138 12.30 -4.53 23.01
N TYR A 139 12.89 -4.86 21.87
CA TYR A 139 12.47 -4.39 20.57
C TYR A 139 11.73 -5.45 19.76
N VAL A 140 10.78 -5.03 18.90
CA VAL A 140 10.06 -5.90 17.98
C VAL A 140 10.08 -5.27 16.58
N LEU A 141 10.69 -5.98 15.63
CA LEU A 141 10.77 -5.56 14.23
C LEU A 141 9.55 -6.09 13.46
N MET A 142 8.79 -5.22 12.78
CA MET A 142 7.53 -5.58 12.12
C MET A 142 7.70 -6.21 10.74
N GLN A 143 8.71 -5.79 9.96
CA GLN A 143 9.11 -6.40 8.68
C GLN A 143 7.99 -6.43 7.62
N GLN A 144 7.47 -5.28 7.22
CA GLN A 144 6.34 -5.15 6.31
C GLN A 144 6.43 -5.95 5.00
N PHE A 145 7.63 -6.20 4.48
CA PHE A 145 7.86 -6.92 3.22
C PHE A 145 7.84 -8.44 3.35
N GLU A 146 7.93 -8.96 4.57
CA GLU A 146 8.06 -10.39 4.87
C GLU A 146 6.98 -10.91 5.82
N ASN A 147 6.39 -10.05 6.63
CA ASN A 147 5.43 -10.42 7.67
C ASN A 147 4.13 -10.95 7.06
N PRO A 148 3.75 -12.20 7.30
CA PRO A 148 2.55 -12.82 6.71
C PRO A 148 1.24 -12.17 7.18
N ALA A 149 1.23 -11.47 8.31
CA ALA A 149 0.06 -10.69 8.75
C ALA A 149 -0.33 -9.58 7.76
N ASN A 150 0.60 -9.17 6.89
CA ASN A 150 0.33 -8.20 5.83
C ASN A 150 -0.64 -8.75 4.76
N PRO A 151 -0.35 -9.78 3.98
CA PRO A 151 -1.33 -10.33 3.04
C PRO A 151 -2.56 -10.90 3.74
N GLN A 152 -2.42 -11.44 4.94
CA GLN A 152 -3.52 -12.04 5.71
C GLN A 152 -4.66 -11.04 5.96
N ILE A 153 -4.39 -9.82 6.40
CA ILE A 153 -5.45 -8.83 6.65
C ILE A 153 -6.20 -8.45 5.39
N HIS A 154 -5.55 -8.49 4.23
CA HIS A 154 -6.22 -8.25 2.96
C HIS A 154 -7.09 -9.42 2.52
N GLU A 155 -6.67 -10.64 2.81
CA GLU A 155 -7.47 -11.85 2.59
C GLU A 155 -8.70 -11.87 3.53
N GLU A 156 -8.55 -11.44 4.78
CA GLU A 156 -9.60 -11.45 5.79
C GLU A 156 -10.56 -10.25 5.72
N THR A 157 -10.14 -9.13 5.12
CA THR A 157 -10.96 -7.89 5.14
C THR A 157 -11.15 -7.27 3.77
N THR A 158 -10.10 -6.84 3.07
CA THR A 158 -10.19 -6.13 1.80
C THR A 158 -10.83 -6.99 0.71
N GLY A 159 -10.46 -8.26 0.63
CA GLY A 159 -11.05 -9.23 -0.30
C GLY A 159 -12.53 -9.45 -0.07
N PRO A 160 -12.99 -9.79 1.14
CA PRO A 160 -14.41 -9.88 1.49
C PRO A 160 -15.20 -8.60 1.19
N GLU A 161 -14.68 -7.43 1.58
CA GLU A 161 -15.35 -6.15 1.29
C GLU A 161 -15.57 -5.94 -0.21
N ILE A 162 -14.56 -6.20 -1.04
CA ILE A 162 -14.68 -6.07 -2.50
C ILE A 162 -15.71 -7.08 -3.04
N TRP A 163 -15.65 -8.31 -2.57
CA TRP A 163 -16.55 -9.38 -3.02
C TRP A 163 -18.02 -9.09 -2.70
N GLU A 164 -18.29 -8.63 -1.50
CA GLU A 164 -19.63 -8.26 -1.05
C GLU A 164 -20.15 -7.04 -1.81
N ASP A 165 -19.36 -5.97 -1.93
CA ASP A 165 -19.76 -4.74 -2.61
C ASP A 165 -20.02 -4.94 -4.10
N THR A 166 -19.31 -5.88 -4.75
CA THR A 166 -19.50 -6.22 -6.18
C THR A 166 -20.48 -7.36 -6.40
N LYS A 167 -21.02 -7.97 -5.35
CA LYS A 167 -21.84 -9.20 -5.42
C LYS A 167 -21.14 -10.33 -6.16
N GLY A 168 -19.82 -10.39 -6.04
CA GLY A 168 -18.98 -11.38 -6.68
C GLY A 168 -18.64 -11.11 -8.15
N GLU A 169 -19.07 -10.00 -8.72
CA GLU A 169 -18.77 -9.63 -10.09
C GLU A 169 -17.42 -8.91 -10.21
N VAL A 170 -16.32 -9.67 -10.24
CA VAL A 170 -14.96 -9.16 -10.40
C VAL A 170 -14.25 -9.97 -11.48
N ASP A 171 -14.15 -9.43 -12.70
CA ASP A 171 -13.38 -10.05 -13.78
C ASP A 171 -11.89 -9.75 -13.62
N PHE A 172 -11.53 -8.50 -13.27
CA PHE A 172 -10.16 -8.07 -13.04
C PHE A 172 -10.01 -7.41 -11.67
N PHE A 173 -8.95 -7.76 -10.96
CA PHE A 173 -8.51 -7.09 -9.74
C PHE A 173 -7.15 -6.45 -9.97
N VAL A 174 -7.06 -5.13 -9.81
CA VAL A 174 -5.88 -4.32 -10.12
C VAL A 174 -5.32 -3.68 -8.86
N ALA A 175 -4.04 -3.90 -8.59
CA ALA A 175 -3.36 -3.29 -7.44
C ALA A 175 -1.90 -2.98 -7.72
N GLY A 176 -1.45 -1.79 -7.33
CA GLY A 176 -0.03 -1.43 -7.33
C GLY A 176 0.76 -2.23 -6.30
N VAL A 177 1.96 -2.66 -6.66
CA VAL A 177 2.79 -3.52 -5.82
C VAL A 177 3.87 -2.72 -5.10
N GLY A 178 3.65 -2.49 -3.79
CA GLY A 178 4.68 -2.02 -2.86
C GLY A 178 5.24 -3.20 -2.06
N THR A 179 4.51 -3.66 -1.05
CA THR A 179 4.87 -4.85 -0.25
C THR A 179 4.31 -6.16 -0.80
N GLY A 180 3.44 -6.11 -1.79
CA GLY A 180 2.78 -7.28 -2.36
C GLY A 180 1.55 -7.79 -1.59
N GLY A 181 1.35 -7.33 -0.35
CA GLY A 181 0.31 -7.89 0.52
C GLY A 181 -1.12 -7.67 0.00
N THR A 182 -1.42 -6.50 -0.57
CA THR A 182 -2.76 -6.19 -1.06
C THR A 182 -3.18 -7.12 -2.20
N ILE A 183 -2.36 -7.21 -3.25
CA ILE A 183 -2.68 -8.07 -4.39
C ILE A 183 -2.72 -9.53 -3.98
N THR A 184 -1.78 -9.99 -3.15
CA THR A 184 -1.72 -11.36 -2.68
C THR A 184 -2.96 -11.73 -1.87
N GLY A 185 -3.29 -10.96 -0.83
CA GLY A 185 -4.38 -11.31 0.07
C GLY A 185 -5.75 -11.21 -0.60
N VAL A 186 -6.02 -10.13 -1.34
CA VAL A 186 -7.29 -9.95 -2.06
C VAL A 186 -7.49 -11.04 -3.11
N SER A 187 -6.45 -11.32 -3.91
CA SER A 187 -6.54 -12.32 -4.96
C SER A 187 -6.73 -13.73 -4.41
N ARG A 188 -6.09 -14.09 -3.28
CA ARG A 188 -6.32 -15.36 -2.60
C ARG A 188 -7.79 -15.52 -2.24
N TYR A 189 -8.38 -14.49 -1.63
CA TYR A 189 -9.77 -14.54 -1.26
C TYR A 189 -10.70 -14.66 -2.48
N ILE A 190 -10.59 -13.74 -3.44
CA ILE A 190 -11.50 -13.68 -4.58
C ILE A 190 -11.40 -14.93 -5.46
N LYS A 191 -10.18 -15.40 -5.77
CA LYS A 191 -9.96 -16.61 -6.56
C LYS A 191 -10.52 -17.86 -5.86
N LYS A 192 -10.46 -17.92 -4.53
CA LYS A 192 -11.09 -19.00 -3.75
C LYS A 192 -12.62 -18.98 -3.89
N GLN A 193 -13.24 -17.78 -3.93
CA GLN A 193 -14.70 -17.65 -4.05
C GLN A 193 -15.22 -18.05 -5.44
N ASN A 194 -14.49 -17.74 -6.50
CA ASN A 194 -14.96 -17.93 -7.88
C ASN A 194 -14.21 -19.00 -8.69
N GLY A 195 -13.41 -19.84 -8.04
CA GLY A 195 -12.66 -20.91 -8.72
C GLY A 195 -11.55 -20.39 -9.65
N GLY A 196 -10.93 -19.27 -9.32
CA GLY A 196 -9.79 -18.71 -10.07
C GLY A 196 -10.17 -17.91 -11.31
N LYS A 197 -11.41 -17.51 -11.49
CA LYS A 197 -11.88 -16.81 -12.70
C LYS A 197 -11.42 -15.35 -12.77
N THR A 198 -11.19 -14.68 -11.63
CA THR A 198 -10.69 -13.30 -11.59
C THR A 198 -9.24 -13.25 -12.03
N ILE A 199 -8.94 -12.32 -12.94
CA ILE A 199 -7.57 -12.02 -13.38
C ILE A 199 -6.96 -11.00 -12.41
N SER A 200 -5.87 -11.36 -11.76
CA SER A 200 -5.13 -10.51 -10.83
C SER A 200 -4.01 -9.77 -11.54
N VAL A 201 -4.07 -8.45 -11.54
CA VAL A 201 -3.16 -7.58 -12.29
C VAL A 201 -2.30 -6.76 -11.34
N ALA A 202 -1.01 -7.05 -11.34
CA ALA A 202 -0.01 -6.28 -10.62
C ALA A 202 0.37 -5.02 -11.39
N VAL A 203 0.50 -3.88 -10.71
CA VAL A 203 0.98 -2.66 -11.34
C VAL A 203 2.34 -2.28 -10.76
N GLU A 204 3.30 -2.04 -11.64
CA GLU A 204 4.66 -1.60 -11.29
C GLU A 204 5.10 -0.39 -12.14
N PRO A 205 6.12 0.39 -11.67
CA PRO A 205 6.68 1.46 -12.47
C PRO A 205 7.38 0.95 -13.73
N GLU A 206 7.11 1.57 -14.88
CA GLU A 206 7.81 1.29 -16.14
C GLU A 206 9.33 1.49 -16.01
N GLU A 207 9.74 2.50 -15.21
CA GLU A 207 11.15 2.82 -14.98
C GLU A 207 11.88 1.75 -14.14
N SER A 208 11.13 0.93 -13.38
CA SER A 208 11.69 -0.07 -12.46
C SER A 208 10.86 -1.37 -12.49
N PRO A 209 10.82 -2.11 -13.63
CA PRO A 209 9.90 -3.21 -13.86
C PRO A 209 10.41 -4.54 -13.28
N VAL A 210 10.70 -4.56 -11.98
CA VAL A 210 11.36 -5.69 -11.31
C VAL A 210 10.50 -6.97 -11.28
N ILE A 211 9.16 -6.83 -11.26
CA ILE A 211 8.25 -7.97 -11.27
C ILE A 211 8.26 -8.61 -12.67
N THR A 212 8.09 -7.79 -13.72
CA THR A 212 8.17 -8.25 -15.11
C THR A 212 9.49 -8.95 -15.38
N GLN A 213 10.62 -8.33 -15.00
CA GLN A 213 11.96 -8.92 -15.17
C GLN A 213 12.07 -10.27 -14.45
N THR A 214 11.54 -10.37 -13.23
CA THR A 214 11.58 -11.62 -12.46
C THR A 214 10.75 -12.72 -13.14
N ILE A 215 9.54 -12.42 -13.60
CA ILE A 215 8.66 -13.39 -14.28
C ILE A 215 9.28 -13.87 -15.58
N ASN A 216 9.97 -12.98 -16.31
CA ASN A 216 10.65 -13.31 -17.56
C ASN A 216 12.00 -14.04 -17.35
N GLY A 217 12.47 -14.18 -16.12
CA GLY A 217 13.81 -14.74 -15.84
C GLY A 217 14.96 -13.81 -16.23
N GLU A 218 14.69 -12.52 -16.33
CA GLU A 218 15.68 -11.49 -16.67
C GLU A 218 16.43 -11.01 -15.42
N PRO A 219 17.64 -10.47 -15.55
CA PRO A 219 18.33 -9.81 -14.44
C PRO A 219 17.53 -8.62 -13.92
N VAL A 220 17.27 -8.59 -12.60
CA VAL A 220 16.54 -7.48 -11.96
C VAL A 220 17.41 -6.21 -11.95
N LYS A 221 16.89 -5.14 -12.53
CA LYS A 221 17.54 -3.83 -12.64
C LYS A 221 16.60 -2.74 -12.12
N PRO A 222 16.60 -2.48 -10.80
CA PRO A 222 15.79 -1.41 -10.25
C PRO A 222 16.32 -0.03 -10.67
N ALA A 223 15.41 0.91 -10.88
CA ALA A 223 15.75 2.29 -11.22
C ALA A 223 14.87 3.29 -10.46
N PRO A 224 15.31 4.55 -10.31
CA PRO A 224 14.53 5.61 -9.69
C PRO A 224 13.24 5.91 -10.47
N HIS A 225 12.15 6.13 -9.75
CA HIS A 225 10.85 6.55 -10.29
C HIS A 225 10.12 7.47 -9.30
N LYS A 226 9.05 8.13 -9.75
CA LYS A 226 8.28 9.09 -8.94
C LYS A 226 6.99 8.52 -8.35
N ILE A 227 6.66 7.25 -8.61
CA ILE A 227 5.42 6.61 -8.11
C ILE A 227 5.63 6.14 -6.68
N GLN A 228 5.43 7.01 -5.71
CA GLN A 228 5.60 6.69 -4.30
C GLN A 228 4.58 5.63 -3.83
N GLY A 229 5.06 4.67 -3.04
CA GLY A 229 4.23 3.61 -2.44
C GLY A 229 4.24 2.26 -3.17
N ILE A 230 4.74 2.21 -4.40
CA ILE A 230 4.97 0.98 -5.17
C ILE A 230 6.40 0.95 -5.72
N GLY A 231 6.81 -0.16 -6.33
CA GLY A 231 8.12 -0.27 -6.97
C GLY A 231 9.28 -0.25 -5.96
N ALA A 232 9.34 -1.21 -5.04
CA ALA A 232 10.34 -1.29 -3.98
C ALA A 232 11.78 -1.56 -4.47
N GLY A 233 11.96 -1.83 -5.77
CA GLY A 233 13.25 -2.19 -6.38
C GLY A 233 13.65 -3.65 -6.20
N PHE A 234 12.80 -4.46 -5.64
CA PHE A 234 12.93 -5.91 -5.48
C PHE A 234 11.54 -6.55 -5.40
N VAL A 235 11.46 -7.87 -5.59
CA VAL A 235 10.22 -8.63 -5.39
C VAL A 235 10.06 -8.96 -3.92
N PRO A 236 9.00 -8.44 -3.24
CA PRO A 236 8.78 -8.68 -1.81
C PRO A 236 8.40 -10.14 -1.52
N LYS A 237 8.78 -10.68 -0.37
CA LYS A 237 8.38 -12.03 0.04
C LYS A 237 6.86 -12.19 0.22
N ASN A 238 6.16 -11.11 0.52
CA ASN A 238 4.70 -11.09 0.63
C ASN A 238 3.97 -11.10 -0.73
N LEU A 239 4.69 -10.93 -1.84
CA LEU A 239 4.14 -11.06 -3.19
C LEU A 239 4.17 -12.53 -3.61
N ASP A 240 3.01 -13.14 -3.72
CA ASP A 240 2.83 -14.46 -4.29
C ASP A 240 2.71 -14.37 -5.82
N LEU A 241 3.82 -14.59 -6.53
CA LEU A 241 3.85 -14.50 -7.98
C LEU A 241 2.93 -15.52 -8.68
N SER A 242 2.63 -16.65 -8.03
CA SER A 242 1.78 -17.69 -8.61
C SER A 242 0.32 -17.28 -8.79
N ILE A 243 -0.10 -16.20 -8.10
CA ILE A 243 -1.48 -15.70 -8.15
C ILE A 243 -1.60 -14.43 -9.02
N VAL A 244 -0.49 -13.89 -9.50
CA VAL A 244 -0.45 -12.76 -10.43
C VAL A 244 -0.58 -13.28 -11.85
N ASP A 245 -1.64 -12.92 -12.54
CA ASP A 245 -1.91 -13.37 -13.91
C ASP A 245 -1.30 -12.42 -14.95
N GLN A 246 -1.25 -11.11 -14.64
CA GLN A 246 -0.74 -10.07 -15.54
C GLN A 246 0.04 -9.01 -14.76
N VAL A 247 0.96 -8.34 -15.45
CA VAL A 247 1.68 -7.18 -14.93
C VAL A 247 1.51 -6.01 -15.88
N GLU A 248 1.03 -4.88 -15.36
CA GLU A 248 0.92 -3.61 -16.07
C GLU A 248 2.03 -2.67 -15.62
N ARG A 249 2.75 -2.12 -16.59
CA ARG A 249 3.81 -1.13 -16.36
C ARG A 249 3.27 0.26 -16.66
N VAL A 250 3.48 1.20 -15.75
CA VAL A 250 2.98 2.57 -15.87
C VAL A 250 4.11 3.56 -15.61
N THR A 251 4.27 4.55 -16.48
CA THR A 251 5.27 5.61 -16.31
C THR A 251 4.91 6.54 -15.16
N SER A 252 5.91 7.17 -14.54
CA SER A 252 5.69 8.20 -13.53
C SER A 252 4.86 9.38 -14.06
N ALA A 253 5.03 9.75 -15.33
CA ALA A 253 4.27 10.82 -15.96
C ALA A 253 2.79 10.49 -16.09
N ASP A 254 2.45 9.31 -16.61
CA ASP A 254 1.05 8.87 -16.76
C ASP A 254 0.38 8.74 -15.38
N ALA A 255 1.10 8.23 -14.40
CA ALA A 255 0.59 8.09 -13.02
C ALA A 255 0.23 9.45 -12.41
N ILE A 256 1.09 10.45 -12.54
CA ILE A 256 0.84 11.82 -12.05
C ILE A 256 -0.34 12.45 -12.79
N ALA A 257 -0.37 12.39 -14.13
CA ALA A 257 -1.46 12.93 -14.94
C ALA A 257 -2.80 12.30 -14.55
N MET A 258 -2.85 10.99 -14.37
CA MET A 258 -4.08 10.27 -14.00
C MET A 258 -4.54 10.58 -12.58
N ALA A 259 -3.62 10.71 -11.60
CA ALA A 259 -3.98 11.11 -10.24
C ALA A 259 -4.62 12.50 -10.21
N ARG A 260 -4.14 13.44 -11.03
CA ARG A 260 -4.77 14.77 -11.21
C ARG A 260 -6.15 14.66 -11.85
N ARG A 261 -6.32 13.80 -12.86
CA ARG A 261 -7.62 13.54 -13.49
C ARG A 261 -8.63 12.91 -12.52
N LEU A 262 -8.21 11.99 -11.66
CA LEU A 262 -9.05 11.43 -10.59
C LEU A 262 -9.63 12.54 -9.70
N ALA A 263 -8.82 13.54 -9.34
CA ALA A 263 -9.29 14.68 -8.55
C ALA A 263 -10.23 15.58 -9.35
N LEU A 264 -9.85 15.93 -10.57
CA LEU A 264 -10.59 16.89 -11.40
C LEU A 264 -11.90 16.33 -11.96
N GLU A 265 -11.90 15.07 -12.40
CA GLU A 265 -13.03 14.48 -13.12
C GLU A 265 -13.92 13.61 -12.22
N GLU A 266 -13.37 12.94 -11.20
CA GLU A 266 -14.13 12.05 -10.29
C GLU A 266 -14.26 12.60 -8.85
N GLY A 267 -13.60 13.72 -8.54
CA GLY A 267 -13.59 14.26 -7.16
C GLY A 267 -12.80 13.40 -6.17
N ILE A 268 -11.90 12.53 -6.65
CA ILE A 268 -11.12 11.61 -5.83
C ILE A 268 -9.68 12.13 -5.72
N VAL A 269 -9.39 12.82 -4.62
CA VAL A 269 -8.02 13.28 -4.29
C VAL A 269 -7.20 12.11 -3.80
N SER A 270 -6.25 11.67 -4.62
CA SER A 270 -5.49 10.43 -4.39
C SER A 270 -4.01 10.58 -4.75
N GLY A 271 -3.16 9.66 -4.25
CA GLY A 271 -1.72 9.71 -4.48
C GLY A 271 -1.30 9.25 -5.88
N ILE A 272 0.00 9.36 -6.18
CA ILE A 272 0.56 9.04 -7.50
C ILE A 272 0.36 7.56 -7.85
N SER A 273 0.51 6.65 -6.89
CA SER A 273 0.28 5.22 -7.12
C SER A 273 -1.19 4.86 -7.40
N CYS A 274 -2.14 5.70 -6.95
CA CYS A 274 -3.54 5.58 -7.33
C CYS A 274 -3.72 5.88 -8.82
N GLY A 275 -3.05 6.91 -9.32
CA GLY A 275 -3.02 7.23 -10.75
C GLY A 275 -2.44 6.08 -11.57
N ALA A 276 -1.33 5.49 -11.13
CA ALA A 276 -0.74 4.33 -11.81
C ALA A 276 -1.72 3.15 -11.89
N ALA A 277 -2.36 2.79 -10.78
CA ALA A 277 -3.34 1.71 -10.75
C ALA A 277 -4.55 2.01 -11.66
N MET A 278 -5.02 3.27 -11.70
CA MET A 278 -6.14 3.67 -12.56
C MET A 278 -5.77 3.66 -14.05
N VAL A 279 -4.55 4.04 -14.44
CA VAL A 279 -4.07 3.90 -15.83
C VAL A 279 -4.16 2.44 -16.28
N ALA A 280 -3.66 1.51 -15.46
CA ALA A 280 -3.75 0.09 -15.75
C ALA A 280 -5.20 -0.40 -15.85
N ALA A 281 -6.07 0.03 -14.94
CA ALA A 281 -7.49 -0.34 -14.97
C ALA A 281 -8.21 0.15 -16.23
N ILE A 282 -7.91 1.36 -16.71
CA ILE A 282 -8.49 1.91 -17.95
C ILE A 282 -8.00 1.13 -19.17
N ARG A 283 -6.70 0.83 -19.27
CA ARG A 283 -6.14 0.02 -20.37
C ARG A 283 -6.83 -1.34 -20.46
N LEU A 284 -7.02 -2.00 -19.30
CA LEU A 284 -7.75 -3.27 -19.23
C LEU A 284 -9.22 -3.13 -19.66
N ALA A 285 -9.89 -2.06 -19.25
CA ALA A 285 -11.29 -1.79 -19.61
C ALA A 285 -11.45 -1.57 -21.12
N GLU A 286 -10.51 -0.91 -21.77
CA GLU A 286 -10.50 -0.68 -23.22
C GLU A 286 -10.24 -1.97 -24.00
N GLN A 287 -9.34 -2.83 -23.50
CA GLN A 287 -9.00 -4.11 -24.12
C GLN A 287 -10.06 -5.18 -23.90
N ASN A 288 -10.88 -5.05 -22.85
CA ASN A 288 -11.85 -6.07 -22.42
C ASN A 288 -13.25 -5.45 -22.22
N PRO A 289 -13.97 -5.16 -23.29
CA PRO A 289 -15.28 -4.49 -23.22
C PRO A 289 -16.31 -5.34 -22.44
N GLY A 290 -17.14 -4.66 -21.63
CA GLY A 290 -18.22 -5.29 -20.86
C GLY A 290 -17.77 -5.96 -19.55
N LYS A 291 -16.51 -5.83 -19.16
CA LYS A 291 -15.95 -6.43 -17.94
C LYS A 291 -16.09 -5.56 -16.69
N SER A 292 -16.03 -6.20 -15.54
CA SER A 292 -16.03 -5.59 -14.22
C SER A 292 -14.61 -5.56 -13.66
N ILE A 293 -14.08 -4.38 -13.40
CA ILE A 293 -12.69 -4.16 -12.98
C ILE A 293 -12.69 -3.46 -11.63
N VAL A 294 -12.04 -4.05 -10.64
CA VAL A 294 -11.81 -3.42 -9.34
C VAL A 294 -10.38 -2.97 -9.23
N VAL A 295 -10.16 -1.70 -8.91
CA VAL A 295 -8.84 -1.10 -8.73
C VAL A 295 -8.67 -0.53 -7.33
N VAL A 296 -7.54 -0.79 -6.69
CA VAL A 296 -7.23 -0.22 -5.37
C VAL A 296 -6.57 1.13 -5.52
N LEU A 297 -7.13 2.16 -4.86
CA LEU A 297 -6.54 3.48 -4.69
C LEU A 297 -5.95 3.58 -3.28
N PRO A 298 -4.63 3.39 -3.11
CA PRO A 298 -4.05 3.07 -1.82
C PRO A 298 -4.04 4.21 -0.80
N ASP A 299 -4.05 5.49 -1.21
CA ASP A 299 -3.94 6.60 -0.27
C ASP A 299 -4.56 7.92 -0.75
N SER A 300 -4.46 8.96 0.09
CA SER A 300 -4.96 10.31 -0.18
C SER A 300 -3.86 11.19 -0.79
N GLY A 301 -4.25 12.07 -1.71
CA GLY A 301 -3.37 13.02 -2.39
C GLY A 301 -2.80 14.12 -1.49
N GLU A 302 -3.45 14.46 -0.38
CA GLU A 302 -3.00 15.52 0.54
C GLU A 302 -1.59 15.29 1.09
N ARG A 303 -1.10 14.05 1.12
CA ARG A 303 0.26 13.69 1.51
C ARG A 303 1.34 14.10 0.51
N TYR A 304 0.94 14.55 -0.65
CA TYR A 304 1.81 14.80 -1.80
C TYR A 304 1.82 16.26 -2.22
N LEU A 305 1.26 17.20 -1.41
CA LEU A 305 1.14 18.63 -1.73
C LEU A 305 2.48 19.28 -2.08
N SER A 306 3.57 18.85 -1.48
CA SER A 306 4.94 19.32 -1.76
C SER A 306 5.72 18.43 -2.75
N SER A 307 5.02 17.59 -3.53
CA SER A 307 5.64 16.66 -4.49
C SER A 307 5.29 16.99 -5.93
N ALA A 308 5.91 16.27 -6.87
CA ALA A 308 5.64 16.37 -8.31
C ALA A 308 4.15 16.20 -8.68
N LEU A 309 3.31 15.61 -7.81
CA LEU A 309 1.87 15.47 -8.05
C LEU A 309 1.17 16.81 -8.27
N TYR A 310 1.58 17.85 -7.53
CA TYR A 310 0.94 19.18 -7.59
C TYR A 310 1.86 20.28 -8.15
N GLU A 311 3.02 19.91 -8.67
CA GLU A 311 3.95 20.84 -9.29
C GLU A 311 3.26 21.53 -10.47
N GLY A 312 3.39 22.88 -10.54
CA GLY A 312 2.84 23.70 -11.62
C GLY A 312 1.33 23.99 -11.53
N LEU A 313 0.68 23.75 -10.39
CA LEU A 313 -0.73 24.14 -10.17
C LEU A 313 -0.91 25.57 -9.66
N LEU A 314 0.17 26.21 -9.18
CA LEU A 314 0.20 27.61 -8.71
C LEU A 314 1.26 28.39 -9.47
#